data_52b7545e4ee2617df6e436ca0db60aee
#
_entry.id   52b7545e4ee2617df6e436ca0db60aee
#
_cell.length_a   1.000
_cell.length_b   1.000
_cell.length_c   1.000
_cell.angle_alpha   90.00
_cell.angle_beta   90.00
_cell.angle_gamma   90.00
#
_symmetry.space_group_name_H-M   'P 1'
#
loop_
_entity.id
_entity.type
_entity.pdbx_description
1 polymer ?
#
loop_
_entity_poly.entity_id
_entity_poly.type
_entity_poly.pdbx_seq_one_letter_code
_entity_poly.pdbx_strand_id
1 'polypeptide(L)'
;MMKKCVALLLALIMTLSLCPALGESSAEALDYEELTAWVNSYKERALAAGAPLNDPTEEAAHSEDGYAFIYDFATLYMDRPEMTQDSVVQALVITAADEVGPRDTRIDSLSSEVIDAFYQENPDLVGDSSFAALYLSDTMPAGAMWGWVQRDGQRIMTIQYAVHDQLSSGGDGYTDCGLVYTIQNNLVAAIRAYGLNVTISADQVRSNLDAVQEICEKKEYAQVPTSVNGAELDTFGRDDLVFSGMDFLSLTPEAAQERLGAPQEDNWMQDDDGSYLRAMEFPTCAMTFSYDAQKANPKLEVFTIDMDGLEGPRCVRIGDSLSSVISRFRNGEGAYDGVSREVLYGDGKTAPYGLAEYGTDASASLWYAMKLDDSQVIVLYMGFTQMYLSDITLYVDG
;
A
#
# COMPACT_ATOMS: atom_id res chain seq x y z
N MET A 1 41.91 -34.25 -19.43
CA MET A 1 40.48 -33.92 -19.20
C MET A 1 40.22 -33.31 -17.80
N MET A 2 40.81 -33.81 -16.72
CA MET A 2 40.58 -33.30 -15.34
C MET A 2 40.96 -31.82 -15.11
N LYS A 3 41.99 -31.26 -15.75
CA LYS A 3 42.39 -29.85 -15.54
C LYS A 3 41.40 -28.83 -16.09
N LYS A 4 40.57 -29.19 -17.10
CA LYS A 4 39.52 -28.28 -17.62
C LYS A 4 38.25 -28.27 -16.78
N CYS A 5 37.95 -29.36 -16.09
CA CYS A 5 36.78 -29.43 -15.18
C CYS A 5 37.02 -28.66 -13.89
N VAL A 6 38.28 -28.62 -13.37
CA VAL A 6 38.61 -27.86 -12.16
C VAL A 6 38.60 -26.35 -12.43
N ALA A 7 39.03 -25.91 -13.60
CA ALA A 7 38.93 -24.48 -13.97
C ALA A 7 37.49 -24.00 -14.18
N LEU A 8 36.60 -24.86 -14.70
CA LEU A 8 35.17 -24.55 -14.86
C LEU A 8 34.46 -24.51 -13.50
N LEU A 9 34.84 -25.41 -12.57
CA LEU A 9 34.25 -25.45 -11.23
C LEU A 9 34.69 -24.22 -10.39
N LEU A 10 35.97 -23.79 -10.53
CA LEU A 10 36.47 -22.58 -9.88
C LEU A 10 35.85 -21.29 -10.47
N ALA A 11 35.56 -21.25 -11.77
CA ALA A 11 34.85 -20.12 -12.40
C ALA A 11 33.40 -20.09 -11.96
N LEU A 12 32.73 -21.24 -11.77
CA LEU A 12 31.36 -21.34 -11.27
C LEU A 12 31.25 -20.93 -9.79
N ILE A 13 32.26 -21.25 -8.97
CA ILE A 13 32.33 -20.86 -7.55
C ILE A 13 32.62 -19.36 -7.44
N MET A 14 33.41 -18.76 -8.33
CA MET A 14 33.63 -17.32 -8.32
C MET A 14 32.41 -16.52 -8.85
N THR A 15 31.56 -17.08 -9.68
CA THR A 15 30.31 -16.44 -10.11
C THR A 15 29.18 -16.58 -9.10
N LEU A 16 29.20 -17.60 -8.24
CA LEU A 16 28.26 -17.79 -7.14
C LEU A 16 28.63 -16.97 -5.87
N SER A 17 29.86 -16.45 -5.78
CA SER A 17 30.25 -15.54 -4.69
C SER A 17 30.06 -14.06 -5.02
N LEU A 18 29.43 -13.72 -6.15
CA LEU A 18 28.94 -12.40 -6.53
C LEU A 18 27.42 -12.30 -6.50
N CYS A 19 26.72 -13.16 -5.74
CA CYS A 19 25.48 -12.70 -5.15
C CYS A 19 25.90 -11.56 -4.20
N PRO A 20 25.48 -10.30 -4.44
CA PRO A 20 25.54 -9.35 -3.37
C PRO A 20 24.79 -10.04 -2.23
N ALA A 21 25.44 -10.21 -1.08
CA ALA A 21 24.73 -10.35 0.17
C ALA A 21 23.56 -9.37 0.05
N LEU A 22 22.36 -9.80 0.41
CA LEU A 22 21.27 -8.89 0.69
C LEU A 22 21.86 -7.89 1.70
N GLY A 23 22.53 -6.87 1.16
CA GLY A 23 23.15 -5.81 1.92
C GLY A 23 21.99 -5.13 2.62
N GLU A 24 22.16 -4.91 3.90
CA GLU A 24 21.46 -3.85 4.59
C GLU A 24 21.33 -2.70 3.60
N SER A 25 20.11 -2.27 3.33
CA SER A 25 19.82 -1.13 2.47
C SER A 25 20.70 0.01 2.97
N SER A 26 21.71 0.38 2.21
CA SER A 26 22.57 1.54 2.53
C SER A 26 21.88 2.83 2.09
N ALA A 27 20.57 2.82 2.00
CA ALA A 27 19.79 3.99 1.71
C ALA A 27 20.03 5.04 2.81
N GLU A 28 20.38 6.23 2.39
CA GLU A 28 20.56 7.37 3.29
C GLU A 28 19.21 8.08 3.52
N ALA A 29 19.09 8.84 4.60
CA ALA A 29 17.97 9.73 4.79
C ALA A 29 17.95 10.79 3.67
N LEU A 30 16.76 11.32 3.35
CA LEU A 30 16.63 12.42 2.41
C LEU A 30 17.37 13.65 2.97
N ASP A 31 18.24 14.27 2.16
CA ASP A 31 18.90 15.50 2.52
C ASP A 31 18.38 16.72 1.71
N TYR A 32 18.74 17.92 2.18
CA TYR A 32 18.30 19.17 1.56
C TYR A 32 18.89 19.40 0.17
N GLU A 33 20.15 18.99 -0.05
CA GLU A 33 20.83 19.19 -1.34
C GLU A 33 20.20 18.29 -2.41
N GLU A 34 19.91 17.05 -2.07
CA GLU A 34 19.21 16.10 -2.94
C GLU A 34 17.81 16.63 -3.34
N LEU A 35 17.01 17.03 -2.32
CA LEU A 35 15.66 17.55 -2.56
C LEU A 35 15.68 18.79 -3.45
N THR A 36 16.54 19.75 -3.16
CA THR A 36 16.64 21.01 -3.93
C THR A 36 17.21 20.80 -5.32
N ALA A 37 18.17 19.89 -5.50
CA ALA A 37 18.71 19.53 -6.82
C ALA A 37 17.61 18.93 -7.72
N TRP A 38 16.80 18.02 -7.18
CA TRP A 38 15.67 17.46 -7.88
C TRP A 38 14.64 18.52 -8.28
N VAL A 39 14.22 19.38 -7.37
CA VAL A 39 13.26 20.48 -7.64
C VAL A 39 13.81 21.44 -8.70
N ASN A 40 15.09 21.80 -8.61
CA ASN A 40 15.72 22.70 -9.57
C ASN A 40 15.77 22.10 -10.97
N SER A 41 15.88 20.78 -11.13
CA SER A 41 15.80 20.13 -12.43
C SER A 41 14.46 20.36 -13.13
N TYR A 42 13.36 20.37 -12.38
CA TYR A 42 12.02 20.70 -12.88
C TYR A 42 11.88 22.19 -13.20
N LYS A 43 12.47 23.09 -12.41
CA LYS A 43 12.52 24.51 -12.72
C LYS A 43 13.25 24.77 -14.04
N GLU A 44 14.41 24.16 -14.24
CA GLU A 44 15.17 24.27 -15.49
C GLU A 44 14.38 23.77 -16.69
N ARG A 45 13.68 22.65 -16.52
CA ARG A 45 12.79 22.08 -17.54
C ARG A 45 11.62 23.02 -17.86
N ALA A 46 11.01 23.63 -16.85
CA ALA A 46 9.95 24.61 -17.02
C ALA A 46 10.41 25.87 -17.76
N LEU A 47 11.59 26.40 -17.41
CA LEU A 47 12.21 27.53 -18.12
C LEU A 47 12.50 27.19 -19.61
N ALA A 48 12.90 25.96 -19.88
CA ALA A 48 13.13 25.50 -21.26
C ALA A 48 11.81 25.26 -22.03
N ALA A 49 10.74 24.85 -21.36
CA ALA A 49 9.43 24.65 -21.97
C ALA A 49 8.73 25.98 -22.31
N GLY A 50 9.07 27.07 -21.64
CA GLY A 50 8.51 28.40 -21.87
C GLY A 50 7.19 28.64 -21.15
N ALA A 51 6.15 29.09 -21.86
CA ALA A 51 4.90 29.49 -21.25
C ALA A 51 4.16 28.29 -20.60
N PRO A 52 3.63 28.46 -19.35
CA PRO A 52 2.81 27.46 -18.72
C PRO A 52 1.44 27.32 -19.40
N LEU A 53 0.69 26.28 -19.03
CA LEU A 53 -0.66 26.01 -19.54
C LEU A 53 -1.74 26.95 -18.96
N ASN A 54 -1.44 27.61 -17.85
CA ASN A 54 -2.31 28.59 -17.18
C ASN A 54 -1.72 29.99 -17.23
N ASP A 55 -2.48 30.98 -16.80
CA ASP A 55 -1.97 32.34 -16.52
C ASP A 55 -1.63 32.48 -15.04
N PRO A 56 -0.32 32.51 -14.65
CA PRO A 56 0.07 32.60 -13.26
C PRO A 56 -0.31 33.94 -12.57
N THR A 57 -0.72 34.96 -13.35
CA THR A 57 -1.12 36.26 -12.82
C THR A 57 -2.58 36.31 -12.37
N GLU A 58 -3.38 35.30 -12.73
CA GLU A 58 -4.77 35.21 -12.30
C GLU A 58 -4.84 34.88 -10.80
N GLU A 59 -5.84 35.45 -10.11
CA GLU A 59 -6.07 35.20 -8.68
C GLU A 59 -6.24 33.69 -8.37
N ALA A 60 -6.84 32.95 -9.28
CA ALA A 60 -7.03 31.49 -9.16
C ALA A 60 -5.71 30.69 -9.19
N ALA A 61 -4.64 31.26 -9.72
CA ALA A 61 -3.31 30.63 -9.77
C ALA A 61 -2.47 30.94 -8.52
N HIS A 62 -2.96 31.79 -7.61
CA HIS A 62 -2.26 32.15 -6.38
C HIS A 62 -2.82 31.41 -5.17
N SER A 63 -1.96 30.74 -4.43
CA SER A 63 -2.27 30.01 -3.20
C SER A 63 -1.29 30.37 -2.09
N GLU A 64 -1.42 29.74 -0.93
CA GLU A 64 -0.43 29.86 0.15
C GLU A 64 0.95 29.32 -0.24
N ASP A 65 1.02 28.38 -1.18
CA ASP A 65 2.28 27.84 -1.74
C ASP A 65 2.94 28.80 -2.75
N GLY A 66 2.28 29.88 -3.18
CA GLY A 66 2.76 30.83 -4.16
C GLY A 66 1.98 30.86 -5.48
N TYR A 67 2.63 31.31 -6.54
CA TYR A 67 2.05 31.41 -7.88
C TYR A 67 2.24 30.09 -8.64
N ALA A 68 1.13 29.44 -9.03
CA ALA A 68 1.15 28.18 -9.73
C ALA A 68 1.50 28.35 -11.21
N PHE A 69 2.50 27.60 -11.67
CA PHE A 69 2.88 27.44 -13.07
C PHE A 69 2.60 25.99 -13.46
N ILE A 70 1.55 25.75 -14.23
CA ILE A 70 1.09 24.43 -14.61
C ILE A 70 1.71 24.03 -15.94
N TYR A 71 2.36 22.86 -15.98
CA TYR A 71 2.89 22.19 -17.17
C TYR A 71 2.28 20.80 -17.27
N ASP A 72 2.42 20.15 -18.41
CA ASP A 72 1.99 18.77 -18.64
C ASP A 72 2.75 17.74 -17.76
N PHE A 73 3.92 18.09 -17.29
CA PHE A 73 4.78 17.24 -16.47
C PHE A 73 4.76 17.57 -14.96
N ALA A 74 4.43 18.81 -14.57
CA ALA A 74 4.44 19.24 -13.15
C ALA A 74 3.72 20.55 -12.94
N THR A 75 3.37 20.85 -11.68
CA THR A 75 2.99 22.19 -11.22
C THR A 75 4.09 22.73 -10.30
N LEU A 76 4.69 23.86 -10.66
CA LEU A 76 5.65 24.58 -9.82
C LEU A 76 4.96 25.77 -9.17
N TYR A 77 5.17 25.94 -7.88
CA TYR A 77 4.72 27.11 -7.13
C TYR A 77 5.91 28.04 -6.91
N MET A 78 5.81 29.27 -7.36
CA MET A 78 6.90 30.24 -7.40
C MET A 78 6.65 31.39 -6.45
N ASP A 79 7.71 32.06 -6.02
CA ASP A 79 7.65 33.24 -5.15
C ASP A 79 7.03 34.49 -5.84
N ARG A 80 6.91 34.47 -7.16
CA ARG A 80 6.42 35.57 -7.99
C ARG A 80 5.71 35.09 -9.25
N PRO A 81 4.86 35.93 -9.87
CA PRO A 81 4.06 35.55 -11.05
C PRO A 81 4.88 35.48 -12.35
N GLU A 82 6.17 35.73 -12.30
CA GLU A 82 7.07 35.65 -13.47
C GLU A 82 8.16 34.60 -13.19
N MET A 83 8.28 33.59 -14.07
CA MET A 83 9.33 32.59 -13.94
C MET A 83 10.60 33.07 -14.63
N THR A 84 11.65 33.26 -13.85
CA THR A 84 13.00 33.63 -14.29
C THR A 84 14.03 32.73 -13.62
N GLN A 85 15.30 32.86 -13.98
CA GLN A 85 16.40 32.16 -13.30
C GLN A 85 16.47 32.52 -11.80
N ASP A 86 16.11 33.77 -11.45
CA ASP A 86 16.17 34.28 -10.08
C ASP A 86 14.90 34.00 -9.28
N SER A 87 13.83 33.47 -9.91
CA SER A 87 12.60 33.08 -9.22
C SER A 87 12.85 31.85 -8.36
N VAL A 88 12.17 31.76 -7.23
CA VAL A 88 12.38 30.71 -6.25
C VAL A 88 11.20 29.75 -6.24
N VAL A 89 11.46 28.45 -6.34
CA VAL A 89 10.43 27.42 -6.21
C VAL A 89 10.10 27.27 -4.72
N GLN A 90 8.84 27.42 -4.37
CA GLN A 90 8.34 27.23 -3.00
C GLN A 90 7.76 25.83 -2.80
N ALA A 91 7.14 25.28 -3.84
CA ALA A 91 6.66 23.89 -3.87
C ALA A 91 6.66 23.33 -5.29
N LEU A 92 6.72 22.02 -5.40
CA LEU A 92 6.62 21.27 -6.66
C LEU A 92 5.62 20.13 -6.48
N VAL A 93 4.70 19.96 -7.43
CA VAL A 93 3.76 18.84 -7.44
C VAL A 93 3.83 18.11 -8.77
N ILE A 94 3.99 16.79 -8.71
CA ILE A 94 4.00 15.88 -9.85
C ILE A 94 2.83 14.92 -9.71
N THR A 95 2.04 14.81 -10.78
CA THR A 95 0.93 13.85 -10.91
C THR A 95 0.93 13.16 -12.27
N ALA A 96 1.80 13.60 -13.17
CA ALA A 96 1.87 13.04 -14.52
C ALA A 96 2.58 11.67 -14.49
N ALA A 97 2.03 10.71 -15.22
CA ALA A 97 2.65 9.41 -15.42
C ALA A 97 4.04 9.56 -16.06
N ASP A 98 4.93 8.63 -15.77
CA ASP A 98 6.33 8.61 -16.24
C ASP A 98 7.26 9.68 -15.66
N GLU A 99 6.77 10.58 -14.84
CA GLU A 99 7.62 11.56 -14.17
C GLU A 99 8.36 10.96 -12.95
N VAL A 100 9.59 11.46 -12.73
CA VAL A 100 10.54 10.86 -11.81
C VAL A 100 10.73 11.74 -10.59
N GLY A 101 10.47 11.17 -9.41
CA GLY A 101 10.80 11.73 -8.11
C GLY A 101 12.27 11.53 -7.72
N PRO A 102 12.65 11.93 -6.50
CA PRO A 102 13.97 11.61 -5.96
C PRO A 102 14.21 10.09 -5.95
N ARG A 103 15.46 9.69 -6.20
CA ARG A 103 15.91 8.28 -6.18
C ARG A 103 15.13 7.36 -7.12
N ASP A 104 14.77 7.88 -8.31
CA ASP A 104 14.03 7.15 -9.34
C ASP A 104 12.63 6.68 -8.92
N THR A 105 12.09 7.16 -7.79
CA THR A 105 10.66 6.95 -7.45
C THR A 105 9.76 7.60 -8.51
N ARG A 106 8.61 7.02 -8.81
CA ARG A 106 7.75 7.48 -9.92
C ARG A 106 6.29 7.53 -9.50
N ILE A 107 5.50 8.24 -10.26
CA ILE A 107 4.05 8.02 -10.28
C ILE A 107 3.83 6.54 -10.67
N ASP A 108 2.89 5.88 -10.02
CA ASP A 108 2.61 4.44 -10.12
C ASP A 108 3.69 3.50 -9.52
N SER A 109 4.77 4.03 -8.89
CA SER A 109 5.64 3.20 -8.04
C SER A 109 4.87 2.63 -6.86
N LEU A 110 5.22 1.41 -6.43
CA LEU A 110 4.69 0.83 -5.20
C LEU A 110 5.12 1.64 -3.97
N SER A 111 4.24 1.75 -2.98
CA SER A 111 4.59 2.42 -1.70
C SER A 111 5.79 1.78 -1.01
N SER A 112 5.98 0.45 -1.14
CA SER A 112 7.15 -0.26 -0.64
C SER A 112 8.43 0.17 -1.36
N GLU A 113 8.41 0.37 -2.68
CA GLU A 113 9.57 0.86 -3.44
C GLU A 113 10.00 2.26 -2.97
N VAL A 114 9.02 3.12 -2.66
CA VAL A 114 9.31 4.44 -2.09
C VAL A 114 9.96 4.32 -0.72
N ILE A 115 9.44 3.45 0.16
CA ILE A 115 10.01 3.23 1.49
C ILE A 115 11.43 2.68 1.37
N ASP A 116 11.66 1.71 0.47
CA ASP A 116 12.96 1.07 0.27
C ASP A 116 14.01 2.01 -0.37
N ALA A 117 13.56 3.06 -1.07
CA ALA A 117 14.45 4.05 -1.67
C ALA A 117 15.12 4.97 -0.63
N PHE A 118 14.57 5.07 0.58
CA PHE A 118 15.09 5.94 1.65
C PHE A 118 15.48 5.13 2.88
N TYR A 119 16.25 5.76 3.76
CA TYR A 119 16.66 5.14 5.01
C TYR A 119 15.44 4.79 5.89
N GLN A 120 15.53 3.65 6.55
CA GLN A 120 14.55 3.20 7.53
C GLN A 120 15.28 2.50 8.69
N GLU A 121 14.89 2.84 9.92
CA GLU A 121 15.44 2.23 11.13
C GLU A 121 14.78 0.89 11.45
N ASN A 122 13.55 0.70 10.99
CA ASN A 122 12.76 -0.48 11.32
C ASN A 122 12.04 -0.97 10.06
N PRO A 123 12.64 -1.89 9.29
CA PRO A 123 12.03 -2.44 8.08
C PRO A 123 10.74 -3.22 8.37
N ASP A 124 10.58 -3.72 9.61
CA ASP A 124 9.36 -4.42 10.05
C ASP A 124 8.30 -3.43 10.58
N LEU A 125 8.09 -2.33 9.88
CA LEU A 125 7.05 -1.35 10.18
C LEU A 125 5.63 -1.92 10.07
N VAL A 126 5.47 -3.06 10.62
CA VAL A 126 4.20 -3.72 10.86
C VAL A 126 3.63 -3.17 12.15
N GLY A 127 3.14 -1.94 12.12
CA GLY A 127 2.42 -1.38 13.25
C GLY A 127 1.01 -1.03 12.82
N ASP A 128 0.03 -1.44 13.61
CA ASP A 128 -1.39 -1.11 13.44
C ASP A 128 -1.71 0.36 13.80
N SER A 129 -0.69 1.21 13.92
CA SER A 129 -0.89 2.62 14.22
C SER A 129 -1.19 3.42 12.96
N SER A 130 -2.09 4.40 13.06
CA SER A 130 -2.41 5.32 11.95
C SER A 130 -1.18 6.09 11.45
N PHE A 131 -0.12 6.16 12.24
CA PHE A 131 1.19 6.73 11.89
C PHE A 131 2.31 5.80 12.36
N ALA A 132 3.35 5.66 11.55
CA ALA A 132 4.55 4.93 11.91
C ALA A 132 5.79 5.69 11.45
N ALA A 133 6.79 5.83 12.33
CA ALA A 133 8.06 6.42 11.97
C ALA A 133 8.87 5.44 11.12
N LEU A 134 9.40 5.91 10.00
CA LEU A 134 10.43 5.22 9.23
C LEU A 134 11.80 5.44 9.90
N TYR A 135 12.06 6.68 10.26
CA TYR A 135 13.23 7.08 11.07
C TYR A 135 12.97 8.43 11.73
N LEU A 136 13.67 8.67 12.84
CA LEU A 136 13.70 9.95 13.54
C LEU A 136 15.16 10.24 13.90
N SER A 137 15.76 11.27 13.31
CA SER A 137 17.14 11.63 13.57
C SER A 137 17.21 13.08 14.04
N ASP A 138 17.67 13.29 15.27
CA ASP A 138 18.00 14.59 15.85
C ASP A 138 19.54 14.74 15.90
N THR A 139 20.08 15.44 14.92
CA THR A 139 21.51 15.76 14.87
C THR A 139 21.82 17.21 15.26
N MET A 140 20.87 17.88 15.91
CA MET A 140 21.02 19.25 16.36
C MET A 140 22.39 19.48 17.07
N PRO A 141 23.09 20.60 16.78
CA PRO A 141 22.62 21.75 16.01
C PRO A 141 22.79 21.65 14.49
N ALA A 142 23.31 20.55 13.93
CA ALA A 142 23.55 20.47 12.49
C ALA A 142 22.23 20.34 11.68
N GLY A 143 21.22 19.71 12.24
CA GLY A 143 19.93 19.55 11.60
C GLY A 143 19.06 18.50 12.29
N ALA A 144 17.91 18.21 11.70
CA ALA A 144 17.07 17.07 12.06
C ALA A 144 16.34 16.57 10.82
N MET A 145 16.13 15.26 10.76
CA MET A 145 15.46 14.60 9.64
C MET A 145 14.54 13.52 10.17
N TRP A 146 13.39 13.36 9.53
CA TRP A 146 12.52 12.23 9.84
C TRP A 146 11.71 11.79 8.63
N GLY A 147 11.34 10.52 8.64
CA GLY A 147 10.40 9.94 7.71
C GLY A 147 9.28 9.24 8.47
N TRP A 148 8.07 9.34 7.97
CA TRP A 148 6.93 8.64 8.51
C TRP A 148 5.95 8.20 7.43
N VAL A 149 5.08 7.25 7.79
CA VAL A 149 3.91 6.86 7.01
C VAL A 149 2.63 7.17 7.78
N GLN A 150 1.63 7.64 7.05
CA GLN A 150 0.25 7.69 7.51
C GLN A 150 -0.51 6.53 6.90
N ARG A 151 -1.34 5.86 7.70
CA ARG A 151 -2.11 4.69 7.30
C ARG A 151 -3.60 4.86 7.58
N ASP A 152 -4.40 4.14 6.80
CA ASP A 152 -5.77 3.79 7.14
C ASP A 152 -5.83 2.25 7.20
N GLY A 153 -5.89 1.72 8.43
CA GLY A 153 -5.65 0.30 8.67
C GLY A 153 -4.25 -0.12 8.20
N GLN A 154 -4.18 -1.15 7.37
CA GLN A 154 -2.90 -1.61 6.80
C GLN A 154 -2.43 -0.80 5.58
N ARG A 155 -3.29 0.06 5.03
CA ARG A 155 -2.98 0.84 3.83
C ARG A 155 -2.12 2.03 4.16
N ILE A 156 -1.06 2.20 3.42
CA ILE A 156 -0.30 3.45 3.40
C ILE A 156 -1.09 4.45 2.55
N MET A 157 -1.42 5.59 3.16
CA MET A 157 -2.10 6.71 2.49
C MET A 157 -1.11 7.80 2.09
N THR A 158 -0.07 7.98 2.91
CA THR A 158 0.91 9.03 2.71
C THR A 158 2.26 8.57 3.25
N ILE A 159 3.34 8.88 2.52
CA ILE A 159 4.72 8.75 2.97
C ILE A 159 5.31 10.15 3.00
N GLN A 160 5.92 10.56 4.11
CA GLN A 160 6.47 11.89 4.29
C GLN A 160 7.90 11.83 4.80
N TYR A 161 8.73 12.70 4.24
CA TYR A 161 10.11 12.93 4.66
C TYR A 161 10.29 14.41 4.94
N ALA A 162 10.83 14.77 6.10
CA ALA A 162 11.14 16.15 6.48
C ALA A 162 12.63 16.32 6.67
N VAL A 163 13.13 17.50 6.28
CA VAL A 163 14.55 17.87 6.34
C VAL A 163 14.67 19.26 6.94
N HIS A 164 15.44 19.36 8.02
CA HIS A 164 15.69 20.61 8.74
C HIS A 164 17.21 20.82 8.89
N ASP A 165 17.86 21.25 7.83
CA ASP A 165 19.29 21.56 7.83
C ASP A 165 19.55 22.94 8.38
N GLN A 166 20.64 23.09 9.15
CA GLN A 166 21.10 24.38 9.59
C GLN A 166 21.57 25.22 8.38
N LEU A 167 21.07 26.45 8.29
CA LEU A 167 21.49 27.34 7.21
C LEU A 167 22.97 27.67 7.29
N SER A 168 23.68 27.47 6.17
CA SER A 168 25.12 27.70 6.05
C SER A 168 25.55 29.16 6.27
N SER A 169 24.60 30.09 6.36
CA SER A 169 24.84 31.52 6.63
C SER A 169 25.22 31.86 8.08
N GLY A 170 25.32 30.84 8.96
CA GLY A 170 25.75 31.02 10.35
C GLY A 170 24.70 31.65 11.29
N GLY A 171 23.43 31.66 10.91
CA GLY A 171 22.31 32.05 11.76
C GLY A 171 21.72 30.85 12.55
N ASP A 172 20.82 31.15 13.50
CA ASP A 172 20.08 30.12 14.27
C ASP A 172 18.87 29.55 13.50
N GLY A 173 18.86 29.70 12.15
CA GLY A 173 17.78 29.28 11.28
C GLY A 173 18.03 27.89 10.66
N TYR A 174 16.95 27.18 10.45
CA TYR A 174 16.90 25.87 9.79
C TYR A 174 15.93 25.90 8.61
N THR A 175 16.18 25.08 7.60
CA THR A 175 15.19 24.82 6.56
C THR A 175 13.96 24.14 7.17
N ASP A 176 12.79 24.31 6.55
CA ASP A 176 11.56 23.57 6.91
C ASP A 176 10.94 23.00 5.64
N CYS A 177 11.62 22.04 5.06
CA CYS A 177 11.21 21.45 3.79
C CYS A 177 10.99 19.95 3.89
N GLY A 178 10.34 19.40 2.89
CA GLY A 178 10.10 17.99 2.85
C GLY A 178 9.50 17.49 1.55
N LEU A 179 9.29 16.19 1.53
CA LEU A 179 8.78 15.42 0.41
C LEU A 179 7.58 14.60 0.88
N VAL A 180 6.49 14.65 0.12
CA VAL A 180 5.26 13.89 0.42
C VAL A 180 4.88 13.07 -0.80
N TYR A 181 4.68 11.80 -0.59
CA TYR A 181 4.05 10.89 -1.55
C TYR A 181 2.60 10.65 -1.12
N THR A 182 1.66 10.95 -1.99
CA THR A 182 0.27 10.54 -1.82
C THR A 182 0.09 9.17 -2.45
N ILE A 183 -0.42 8.23 -1.67
CA ILE A 183 -0.58 6.83 -2.08
C ILE A 183 -2.06 6.54 -2.30
N GLN A 184 -2.39 5.98 -3.45
CA GLN A 184 -3.73 5.46 -3.77
C GLN A 184 -3.57 4.03 -4.29
N ASN A 185 -4.32 3.10 -3.72
CA ASN A 185 -4.24 1.67 -4.07
C ASN A 185 -2.80 1.11 -4.02
N ASN A 186 -2.03 1.51 -3.00
CA ASN A 186 -0.62 1.20 -2.79
C ASN A 186 0.35 1.73 -3.86
N LEU A 187 -0.12 2.56 -4.79
CA LEU A 187 0.68 3.20 -5.82
C LEU A 187 0.83 4.70 -5.53
N VAL A 188 1.93 5.27 -5.93
CA VAL A 188 2.17 6.72 -5.87
C VAL A 188 1.24 7.43 -6.85
N ALA A 189 0.31 8.23 -6.33
CA ALA A 189 -0.59 9.06 -7.13
C ALA A 189 -0.09 10.49 -7.30
N ALA A 190 0.71 10.99 -6.35
CA ALA A 190 1.33 12.31 -6.44
C ALA A 190 2.63 12.36 -5.63
N ILE A 191 3.57 13.20 -6.09
CA ILE A 191 4.82 13.51 -5.39
C ILE A 191 4.85 15.03 -5.20
N ARG A 192 5.03 15.49 -3.95
CA ARG A 192 5.07 16.92 -3.62
C ARG A 192 6.32 17.24 -2.79
N ALA A 193 7.11 18.22 -3.25
CA ALA A 193 8.05 18.92 -2.39
C ALA A 193 7.40 20.21 -1.86
N TYR A 194 7.69 20.56 -0.61
CA TYR A 194 7.15 21.74 0.05
C TYR A 194 8.21 22.45 0.89
N GLY A 195 7.92 23.69 1.28
CA GLY A 195 8.70 24.44 2.27
C GLY A 195 10.13 24.79 1.85
N LEU A 196 10.45 24.74 0.54
CA LEU A 196 11.81 24.82 -0.01
C LEU A 196 12.55 26.12 0.34
N ASN A 197 11.83 27.16 0.79
CA ASN A 197 12.38 28.46 1.22
C ASN A 197 11.86 28.92 2.57
N VAL A 198 11.27 28.00 3.33
CA VAL A 198 10.81 28.30 4.68
C VAL A 198 11.98 28.11 5.64
N THR A 199 12.14 29.08 6.52
CA THR A 199 13.16 29.04 7.57
C THR A 199 12.48 29.13 8.93
N ILE A 200 12.85 28.20 9.82
CA ILE A 200 12.32 28.13 11.18
C ILE A 200 13.45 28.14 12.23
N SER A 201 13.10 28.40 13.47
CA SER A 201 14.07 28.38 14.58
C SER A 201 14.38 26.96 15.06
N ALA A 202 15.48 26.78 15.76
CA ALA A 202 15.83 25.52 16.42
C ALA A 202 14.73 25.02 17.37
N ASP A 203 14.06 25.93 18.09
CA ASP A 203 12.96 25.58 18.98
C ASP A 203 11.76 25.05 18.21
N GLN A 204 11.48 25.61 17.01
CA GLN A 204 10.43 25.10 16.14
C GLN A 204 10.76 23.72 15.58
N VAL A 205 12.01 23.48 15.15
CA VAL A 205 12.46 22.13 14.71
C VAL A 205 12.25 21.10 15.82
N ARG A 206 12.65 21.43 17.06
CA ARG A 206 12.42 20.54 18.22
C ARG A 206 10.94 20.27 18.47
N SER A 207 10.13 21.33 18.42
CA SER A 207 8.68 21.19 18.58
C SER A 207 8.04 20.32 17.50
N ASN A 208 8.51 20.44 16.25
CA ASN A 208 8.05 19.59 15.14
C ASN A 208 8.48 18.12 15.36
N LEU A 209 9.73 17.88 15.76
CA LEU A 209 10.24 16.54 16.05
C LEU A 209 9.47 15.89 17.20
N ASP A 210 9.26 16.62 18.30
CA ASP A 210 8.47 16.15 19.47
C ASP A 210 7.04 15.80 19.05
N ALA A 211 6.42 16.62 18.20
CA ALA A 211 5.07 16.37 17.70
C ALA A 211 4.99 15.09 16.83
N VAL A 212 5.97 14.87 15.94
CA VAL A 212 6.05 13.64 15.14
C VAL A 212 6.26 12.43 16.02
N GLN A 213 7.18 12.52 16.96
CA GLN A 213 7.44 11.44 17.91
C GLN A 213 6.18 11.11 18.73
N GLU A 214 5.49 12.13 19.26
CA GLU A 214 4.22 11.93 19.98
C GLU A 214 3.15 11.25 19.11
N ILE A 215 3.01 11.64 17.83
CA ILE A 215 2.07 11.01 16.89
C ILE A 215 2.44 9.55 16.64
N CYS A 216 3.72 9.25 16.41
CA CYS A 216 4.20 7.89 16.15
C CYS A 216 4.15 6.99 17.39
N GLU A 217 4.34 7.56 18.60
CA GLU A 217 4.25 6.85 19.88
C GLU A 217 2.80 6.64 20.35
N LYS A 218 1.87 7.45 19.90
CA LYS A 218 0.43 7.25 20.13
C LYS A 218 -0.02 6.02 19.37
N LYS A 219 0.11 4.88 20.01
CA LYS A 219 -0.44 3.61 19.56
C LYS A 219 -1.96 3.63 19.73
N GLU A 220 -2.66 4.36 18.90
CA GLU A 220 -4.06 4.05 18.63
C GLU A 220 -4.08 2.78 17.79
N TYR A 221 -3.95 1.66 18.48
CA TYR A 221 -4.19 0.37 17.89
C TYR A 221 -5.66 0.32 17.47
N ALA A 222 -5.95 0.44 16.19
CA ALA A 222 -7.06 -0.31 15.67
C ALA A 222 -6.70 -1.76 16.01
N GLN A 223 -7.44 -2.38 16.93
CA GLN A 223 -7.18 -3.76 17.33
C GLN A 223 -7.46 -4.67 16.15
N VAL A 224 -6.46 -4.84 15.31
CA VAL A 224 -6.36 -6.10 14.58
C VAL A 224 -6.06 -7.12 15.68
N PRO A 225 -6.84 -8.18 15.82
CA PRO A 225 -6.51 -9.25 16.75
C PRO A 225 -5.22 -9.92 16.24
N THR A 226 -4.07 -9.31 16.56
CA THR A 226 -2.80 -10.03 16.54
C THR A 226 -2.94 -11.13 17.55
N SER A 227 -2.58 -12.33 17.17
CA SER A 227 -2.59 -13.54 17.98
C SER A 227 -2.69 -13.23 19.47
N VAL A 228 -3.87 -13.37 20.04
CA VAL A 228 -4.09 -13.20 21.44
C VAL A 228 -3.23 -14.23 22.17
N ASN A 229 -2.18 -13.77 22.84
CA ASN A 229 -1.43 -14.51 23.86
C ASN A 229 -0.68 -15.78 23.41
N GLY A 230 0.00 -15.78 22.27
CA GLY A 230 0.83 -16.93 21.89
C GLY A 230 0.05 -18.22 21.58
N ALA A 231 -1.26 -18.12 21.38
CA ALA A 231 -2.05 -19.18 20.82
C ALA A 231 -1.66 -19.32 19.33
N GLU A 232 -1.46 -20.54 18.88
CA GLU A 232 -1.32 -20.85 17.46
C GLU A 232 -2.48 -20.21 16.70
N LEU A 233 -2.18 -19.57 15.55
CA LEU A 233 -3.22 -19.04 14.68
C LEU A 233 -4.13 -20.18 14.25
N ASP A 234 -5.43 -19.97 14.35
CA ASP A 234 -6.40 -20.99 13.98
C ASP A 234 -6.50 -21.12 12.44
N THR A 235 -6.86 -22.31 12.00
CA THR A 235 -7.26 -22.57 10.60
C THR A 235 -8.49 -21.74 10.26
N PHE A 236 -8.70 -21.47 8.96
CA PHE A 236 -9.95 -20.87 8.49
C PHE A 236 -11.13 -21.71 8.95
N GLY A 237 -12.11 -21.07 9.58
CA GLY A 237 -13.18 -21.77 10.29
C GLY A 237 -14.51 -21.00 10.31
N ARG A 238 -15.48 -21.55 11.07
CA ARG A 238 -16.84 -21.05 11.11
C ARG A 238 -16.95 -19.56 11.54
N ASP A 239 -16.10 -19.14 12.48
CA ASP A 239 -16.10 -17.76 12.99
C ASP A 239 -15.65 -16.76 11.92
N ASP A 240 -14.83 -17.19 10.97
CA ASP A 240 -14.36 -16.37 9.86
C ASP A 240 -15.46 -16.07 8.81
N LEU A 241 -16.60 -16.78 8.87
CA LEU A 241 -17.74 -16.54 7.98
C LEU A 241 -18.61 -15.35 8.43
N VAL A 242 -18.28 -14.74 9.58
CA VAL A 242 -18.92 -13.53 10.07
C VAL A 242 -17.96 -12.36 9.92
N PHE A 243 -18.18 -11.50 8.93
CA PHE A 243 -17.35 -10.35 8.63
C PHE A 243 -18.18 -9.17 8.15
N SER A 244 -17.68 -7.96 8.34
CA SER A 244 -18.42 -6.72 8.07
C SER A 244 -19.88 -6.72 8.63
N GLY A 245 -20.10 -7.47 9.74
CA GLY A 245 -21.38 -7.64 10.40
C GLY A 245 -22.43 -8.45 9.61
N MET A 246 -22.00 -9.25 8.65
CA MET A 246 -22.80 -10.19 7.88
C MET A 246 -22.32 -11.62 8.16
N ASP A 247 -23.23 -12.56 8.33
CA ASP A 247 -22.92 -13.99 8.44
C ASP A 247 -23.22 -14.65 7.10
N PHE A 248 -22.18 -15.11 6.41
CA PHE A 248 -22.26 -15.73 5.10
C PHE A 248 -23.33 -16.85 5.01
N LEU A 249 -23.44 -17.70 6.03
CA LEU A 249 -24.36 -18.84 6.00
C LEU A 249 -25.82 -18.49 6.23
N SER A 250 -26.11 -17.33 6.79
CA SER A 250 -27.49 -16.91 7.12
C SER A 250 -27.91 -15.62 6.40
N LEU A 251 -27.04 -15.04 5.57
CA LEU A 251 -27.32 -13.81 4.86
C LEU A 251 -28.43 -14.04 3.83
N THR A 252 -29.46 -13.21 3.88
CA THR A 252 -30.52 -13.18 2.88
C THR A 252 -30.39 -11.96 1.97
N PRO A 253 -30.96 -11.97 0.75
CA PRO A 253 -30.95 -10.80 -0.12
C PRO A 253 -31.51 -9.54 0.52
N GLU A 254 -32.58 -9.68 1.35
CA GLU A 254 -33.20 -8.56 2.05
C GLU A 254 -32.27 -7.97 3.12
N ALA A 255 -31.57 -8.84 3.89
CA ALA A 255 -30.59 -8.40 4.88
C ALA A 255 -29.37 -7.75 4.21
N ALA A 256 -28.94 -8.25 3.06
CA ALA A 256 -27.88 -7.62 2.27
C ALA A 256 -28.28 -6.21 1.81
N GLN A 257 -29.52 -6.05 1.27
CA GLN A 257 -30.03 -4.74 0.87
C GLN A 257 -30.23 -3.77 2.04
N GLU A 258 -30.68 -4.27 3.20
CA GLU A 258 -30.82 -3.44 4.40
C GLU A 258 -29.46 -2.85 4.82
N ARG A 259 -28.40 -3.63 4.69
CA ARG A 259 -27.06 -3.23 5.13
C ARG A 259 -26.30 -2.40 4.10
N LEU A 260 -26.35 -2.78 2.83
CA LEU A 260 -25.52 -2.23 1.76
C LEU A 260 -26.26 -1.22 0.88
N GLY A 261 -27.58 -1.09 1.06
CA GLY A 261 -28.45 -0.28 0.20
C GLY A 261 -28.99 -1.06 -1.00
N ALA A 262 -29.60 -0.35 -1.94
CA ALA A 262 -30.10 -0.98 -3.16
C ALA A 262 -28.95 -1.45 -4.05
N PRO A 263 -29.02 -2.65 -4.63
CA PRO A 263 -28.00 -3.10 -5.58
C PRO A 263 -28.03 -2.23 -6.83
N GLN A 264 -26.88 -2.08 -7.47
CA GLN A 264 -26.72 -1.39 -8.76
C GLN A 264 -27.27 -2.25 -9.90
N GLU A 265 -27.06 -3.57 -9.80
CA GLU A 265 -27.62 -4.57 -10.68
C GLU A 265 -28.24 -5.70 -9.89
N ASP A 266 -29.34 -6.26 -10.41
CA ASP A 266 -30.13 -7.35 -9.77
C ASP A 266 -30.67 -8.26 -10.89
N ASN A 267 -29.92 -9.32 -11.16
CA ASN A 267 -30.12 -10.18 -12.31
C ASN A 267 -30.58 -11.59 -11.89
N TRP A 268 -31.59 -12.13 -12.55
CA TRP A 268 -32.08 -13.47 -12.34
C TRP A 268 -31.73 -14.38 -13.53
N MET A 269 -31.21 -15.56 -13.24
CA MET A 269 -30.96 -16.62 -14.22
C MET A 269 -31.70 -17.87 -13.76
N GLN A 270 -32.22 -18.68 -14.72
CA GLN A 270 -32.74 -19.99 -14.44
C GLN A 270 -31.73 -21.04 -14.91
N ASP A 271 -31.45 -21.98 -14.02
CA ASP A 271 -30.55 -23.08 -14.31
C ASP A 271 -31.28 -24.24 -15.04
N ASP A 272 -30.50 -25.15 -15.65
CA ASP A 272 -31.05 -26.25 -16.44
C ASP A 272 -31.90 -27.24 -15.61
N ASP A 273 -31.66 -27.33 -14.30
CA ASP A 273 -32.45 -28.15 -13.35
C ASP A 273 -33.74 -27.48 -12.87
N GLY A 274 -33.99 -26.24 -13.31
CA GLY A 274 -35.15 -25.44 -12.95
C GLY A 274 -35.04 -24.61 -11.70
N SER A 275 -33.87 -24.67 -11.02
CA SER A 275 -33.50 -23.73 -9.94
C SER A 275 -33.24 -22.32 -10.46
N TYR A 276 -33.08 -21.36 -9.58
CA TYR A 276 -32.78 -19.99 -9.96
C TYR A 276 -31.55 -19.48 -9.23
N LEU A 277 -30.76 -18.67 -9.94
CA LEU A 277 -29.70 -17.86 -9.39
C LEU A 277 -30.10 -16.38 -9.45
N ARG A 278 -29.77 -15.65 -8.40
CA ARG A 278 -29.91 -14.18 -8.33
C ARG A 278 -28.57 -13.55 -8.04
N ALA A 279 -28.04 -12.83 -9.02
CA ALA A 279 -26.80 -12.08 -8.88
C ALA A 279 -27.15 -10.61 -8.52
N MET A 280 -26.60 -10.13 -7.43
CA MET A 280 -26.81 -8.77 -6.92
C MET A 280 -25.45 -8.07 -6.83
N GLU A 281 -25.32 -6.93 -7.50
CA GLU A 281 -24.10 -6.13 -7.55
C GLU A 281 -24.31 -4.84 -6.73
N PHE A 282 -23.43 -4.63 -5.75
CA PHE A 282 -23.40 -3.45 -4.88
C PHE A 282 -22.16 -2.61 -5.17
N PRO A 283 -22.07 -1.35 -4.70
CA PRO A 283 -20.89 -0.52 -4.94
C PRO A 283 -19.55 -1.11 -4.44
N THR A 284 -19.59 -2.04 -3.48
CA THR A 284 -18.40 -2.57 -2.80
C THR A 284 -18.26 -4.09 -2.87
N CYS A 285 -19.27 -4.79 -3.39
CA CYS A 285 -19.28 -6.25 -3.44
C CYS A 285 -20.32 -6.79 -4.41
N ALA A 286 -20.20 -8.07 -4.76
CA ALA A 286 -21.19 -8.81 -5.51
C ALA A 286 -21.60 -10.08 -4.74
N MET A 287 -22.85 -10.50 -4.88
CA MET A 287 -23.42 -11.68 -4.22
C MET A 287 -24.24 -12.49 -5.20
N THR A 288 -24.13 -13.81 -5.12
CA THR A 288 -24.97 -14.74 -5.87
C THR A 288 -25.71 -15.64 -4.90
N PHE A 289 -27.02 -15.65 -5.01
CA PHE A 289 -27.92 -16.49 -4.21
C PHE A 289 -28.55 -17.56 -5.10
N SER A 290 -28.57 -18.80 -4.61
CA SER A 290 -29.37 -19.88 -5.21
C SER A 290 -30.76 -19.93 -4.59
N TYR A 291 -31.75 -20.38 -5.39
CA TYR A 291 -33.12 -20.52 -5.01
C TYR A 291 -33.68 -21.83 -5.57
N ASP A 292 -34.68 -22.39 -4.91
CA ASP A 292 -35.43 -23.51 -5.46
C ASP A 292 -36.27 -23.11 -6.69
N ALA A 293 -36.89 -24.09 -7.33
CA ALA A 293 -37.74 -23.90 -8.51
C ALA A 293 -38.98 -23.00 -8.26
N GLN A 294 -39.33 -22.74 -7.01
CA GLN A 294 -40.41 -21.83 -6.61
C GLN A 294 -39.89 -20.42 -6.28
N LYS A 295 -38.60 -20.14 -6.51
CA LYS A 295 -37.92 -18.91 -6.09
C LYS A 295 -38.02 -18.67 -4.58
N ALA A 296 -37.97 -19.73 -3.80
CA ALA A 296 -37.96 -19.69 -2.34
C ALA A 296 -36.62 -20.18 -1.79
N ASN A 297 -36.44 -20.03 -0.47
CA ASN A 297 -35.29 -20.54 0.26
C ASN A 297 -33.94 -20.06 -0.28
N PRO A 298 -33.67 -18.73 -0.32
CA PRO A 298 -32.39 -18.20 -0.79
C PRO A 298 -31.24 -18.74 0.04
N LYS A 299 -30.15 -19.12 -0.63
CA LYS A 299 -28.87 -19.46 -0.02
C LYS A 299 -27.78 -18.68 -0.72
N LEU A 300 -26.92 -18.04 0.04
CA LEU A 300 -25.75 -17.37 -0.51
C LEU A 300 -24.74 -18.44 -0.96
N GLU A 301 -24.39 -18.42 -2.24
CA GLU A 301 -23.42 -19.35 -2.84
C GLU A 301 -22.07 -18.69 -3.05
N VAL A 302 -22.07 -17.41 -3.43
CA VAL A 302 -20.84 -16.65 -3.70
C VAL A 302 -20.97 -15.25 -3.13
N PHE A 303 -19.90 -14.78 -2.49
CA PHE A 303 -19.74 -13.41 -2.03
C PHE A 303 -18.36 -12.89 -2.43
N THR A 304 -18.30 -11.86 -3.25
CA THR A 304 -17.05 -11.26 -3.74
C THR A 304 -16.93 -9.81 -3.27
N ILE A 305 -15.76 -9.46 -2.74
CA ILE A 305 -15.34 -8.07 -2.44
C ILE A 305 -14.19 -7.77 -3.39
N ASP A 306 -14.37 -6.82 -4.28
CA ASP A 306 -13.38 -6.38 -5.27
C ASP A 306 -13.12 -4.88 -5.23
N MET A 307 -13.79 -4.19 -4.32
CA MET A 307 -13.68 -2.76 -4.10
C MET A 307 -13.48 -2.44 -2.64
N ASP A 308 -12.93 -1.26 -2.40
CA ASP A 308 -12.75 -0.74 -1.05
C ASP A 308 -14.08 -0.45 -0.34
N GLY A 309 -14.11 -0.62 0.98
CA GLY A 309 -15.27 -0.27 1.83
C GLY A 309 -15.85 -1.41 2.65
N LEU A 310 -15.48 -2.67 2.37
CA LEU A 310 -15.83 -3.83 3.20
C LEU A 310 -14.57 -4.56 3.69
N GLU A 311 -14.68 -5.09 4.90
CA GLU A 311 -13.66 -6.01 5.44
C GLU A 311 -14.08 -7.44 5.15
N GLY A 312 -13.15 -8.25 4.70
CA GLY A 312 -13.30 -9.69 4.62
C GLY A 312 -13.06 -10.39 5.97
N PRO A 313 -12.95 -11.73 5.97
CA PRO A 313 -12.60 -12.51 7.14
C PRO A 313 -11.33 -11.99 7.83
N ARG A 314 -11.31 -11.97 9.17
CA ARG A 314 -10.19 -11.48 10.00
C ARG A 314 -9.74 -10.05 9.65
N CYS A 315 -10.71 -9.21 9.29
CA CYS A 315 -10.47 -7.81 8.93
C CYS A 315 -9.51 -7.61 7.74
N VAL A 316 -9.42 -8.59 6.82
CA VAL A 316 -8.66 -8.45 5.58
C VAL A 316 -9.35 -7.44 4.67
N ARG A 317 -8.60 -6.57 4.01
CA ARG A 317 -9.11 -5.51 3.13
C ARG A 317 -8.42 -5.53 1.78
N ILE A 318 -9.12 -5.09 0.76
CA ILE A 318 -8.52 -4.82 -0.55
C ILE A 318 -7.34 -3.87 -0.37
N GLY A 319 -6.20 -4.21 -0.95
CA GLY A 319 -4.93 -3.48 -0.81
C GLY A 319 -4.04 -3.95 0.35
N ASP A 320 -4.45 -4.92 1.17
CA ASP A 320 -3.55 -5.55 2.15
C ASP A 320 -2.42 -6.31 1.44
N SER A 321 -1.20 -6.27 1.97
CA SER A 321 -0.09 -7.03 1.42
C SER A 321 -0.27 -8.55 1.64
N LEU A 322 0.28 -9.35 0.75
CA LEU A 322 0.23 -10.82 0.84
C LEU A 322 0.73 -11.33 2.20
N SER A 323 1.86 -10.81 2.68
CA SER A 323 2.44 -11.18 3.98
C SER A 323 1.54 -10.81 5.16
N SER A 324 0.91 -9.64 5.11
CA SER A 324 -0.06 -9.20 6.12
C SER A 324 -1.27 -10.14 6.17
N VAL A 325 -1.79 -10.53 5.01
CA VAL A 325 -2.94 -11.46 4.94
C VAL A 325 -2.56 -12.86 5.45
N ILE A 326 -1.44 -13.43 4.96
CA ILE A 326 -0.96 -14.75 5.42
C ILE A 326 -0.79 -14.78 6.94
N SER A 327 -0.25 -13.71 7.53
CA SER A 327 0.00 -13.64 8.98
C SER A 327 -1.26 -13.68 9.84
N ARG A 328 -2.45 -13.48 9.26
CA ARG A 328 -3.74 -13.54 9.98
C ARG A 328 -4.33 -14.95 10.04
N PHE A 329 -3.80 -15.88 9.26
CA PHE A 329 -4.23 -17.26 9.19
C PHE A 329 -3.10 -18.19 9.61
N ARG A 330 -3.45 -19.43 10.01
CA ARG A 330 -2.45 -20.45 10.31
C ARG A 330 -1.55 -20.67 9.09
N ASN A 331 -0.24 -20.72 9.31
CA ASN A 331 0.76 -20.85 8.26
C ASN A 331 2.03 -21.55 8.79
N GLY A 332 2.97 -21.88 7.89
CA GLY A 332 4.29 -22.38 8.27
C GLY A 332 4.36 -23.87 8.57
N GLU A 333 3.30 -24.66 8.35
CA GLU A 333 3.31 -26.12 8.57
C GLU A 333 3.64 -26.92 7.31
N GLY A 334 3.51 -26.33 6.15
CA GLY A 334 3.57 -27.03 4.89
C GLY A 334 4.89 -26.83 4.14
N ALA A 335 5.02 -27.60 3.06
CA ALA A 335 6.16 -27.54 2.18
C ALA A 335 5.93 -26.54 1.05
N TYR A 336 6.95 -25.71 0.81
CA TYR A 336 7.07 -24.95 -0.42
C TYR A 336 7.67 -25.83 -1.52
N ASP A 337 7.06 -25.88 -2.69
CA ASP A 337 7.54 -26.69 -3.81
C ASP A 337 8.81 -26.10 -4.49
N GLY A 338 9.23 -24.92 -4.03
CA GLY A 338 10.41 -24.21 -4.51
C GLY A 338 10.19 -23.40 -5.79
N VAL A 339 8.97 -23.34 -6.32
CA VAL A 339 8.66 -22.68 -7.60
C VAL A 339 7.46 -21.75 -7.50
N SER A 340 6.28 -22.26 -7.17
CA SER A 340 5.03 -21.51 -7.31
C SER A 340 3.97 -21.82 -6.27
N ARG A 341 4.18 -22.81 -5.41
CA ARG A 341 3.13 -23.32 -4.52
C ARG A 341 3.64 -23.59 -3.11
N GLU A 342 2.94 -23.05 -2.13
CA GLU A 342 3.23 -23.23 -0.71
C GLU A 342 1.98 -23.72 0.02
N VAL A 343 2.08 -24.87 0.71
CA VAL A 343 1.02 -25.32 1.62
C VAL A 343 1.19 -24.59 2.95
N LEU A 344 0.21 -23.79 3.33
CA LEU A 344 0.24 -23.02 4.58
C LEU A 344 -0.10 -23.90 5.78
N TYR A 345 -1.11 -24.76 5.63
CA TYR A 345 -1.46 -25.83 6.57
C TYR A 345 -2.31 -26.92 5.88
N GLY A 346 -2.40 -28.09 6.50
CA GLY A 346 -3.09 -29.26 5.94
C GLY A 346 -2.34 -29.89 4.78
N ASP A 347 -3.04 -30.49 3.83
CA ASP A 347 -2.46 -31.15 2.64
C ASP A 347 -2.57 -30.30 1.35
N GLY A 348 -3.17 -29.12 1.42
CA GLY A 348 -3.40 -28.25 0.29
C GLY A 348 -4.43 -28.75 -0.74
N LYS A 349 -5.23 -29.78 -0.38
CA LYS A 349 -6.21 -30.41 -1.27
C LYS A 349 -7.52 -30.78 -0.58
N THR A 350 -7.43 -31.30 0.64
CA THR A 350 -8.58 -31.80 1.39
C THR A 350 -8.86 -30.85 2.55
N ALA A 351 -10.03 -30.23 2.58
CA ALA A 351 -10.42 -29.32 3.66
C ALA A 351 -10.37 -30.02 5.05
N PRO A 352 -9.83 -29.37 6.09
CA PRO A 352 -9.32 -28.00 6.09
C PRO A 352 -7.90 -27.88 5.55
N TYR A 353 -7.65 -26.86 4.70
CA TYR A 353 -6.31 -26.53 4.22
C TYR A 353 -6.14 -25.03 3.98
N GLY A 354 -4.88 -24.59 3.95
CA GLY A 354 -4.43 -23.29 3.46
C GLY A 354 -3.33 -23.47 2.42
N LEU A 355 -3.42 -22.74 1.32
CA LEU A 355 -2.54 -22.85 0.17
C LEU A 355 -2.24 -21.45 -0.37
N ALA A 356 -0.98 -21.18 -0.73
CA ALA A 356 -0.56 -20.03 -1.51
C ALA A 356 -0.03 -20.49 -2.87
N GLU A 357 -0.41 -19.79 -3.92
CA GLU A 357 0.14 -19.97 -5.27
C GLU A 357 0.72 -18.64 -5.76
N TYR A 358 1.92 -18.68 -6.34
CA TYR A 358 2.67 -17.50 -6.78
C TYR A 358 2.81 -17.52 -8.30
N GLY A 359 2.40 -16.42 -8.94
CA GLY A 359 2.58 -16.20 -10.37
C GLY A 359 3.95 -15.58 -10.69
N THR A 360 4.29 -15.57 -11.98
CA THR A 360 5.57 -15.04 -12.49
C THR A 360 5.61 -13.52 -12.62
N ASP A 361 4.46 -12.85 -12.50
CA ASP A 361 4.23 -11.42 -12.73
C ASP A 361 3.90 -10.66 -11.42
N ALA A 362 4.47 -11.12 -10.32
CA ALA A 362 4.16 -10.62 -8.98
C ALA A 362 2.68 -10.76 -8.59
N SER A 363 1.95 -11.69 -9.22
CA SER A 363 0.63 -12.11 -8.77
C SER A 363 0.72 -13.25 -7.76
N ALA A 364 -0.28 -13.37 -6.92
CA ALA A 364 -0.43 -14.50 -6.01
C ALA A 364 -1.90 -14.80 -5.78
N SER A 365 -2.20 -15.97 -5.26
CA SER A 365 -3.52 -16.30 -4.73
C SER A 365 -3.40 -17.09 -3.44
N LEU A 366 -4.32 -16.85 -2.51
CA LEU A 366 -4.48 -17.62 -1.30
C LEU A 366 -5.81 -18.36 -1.34
N TRP A 367 -5.76 -19.59 -0.89
CA TRP A 367 -6.91 -20.48 -0.81
C TRP A 367 -6.99 -21.03 0.61
N TYR A 368 -8.10 -20.80 1.29
CA TYR A 368 -8.39 -21.41 2.57
C TYR A 368 -9.70 -22.16 2.46
N ALA A 369 -9.70 -23.41 2.85
CA ALA A 369 -10.90 -24.25 2.77
C ALA A 369 -11.25 -24.82 4.13
N MET A 370 -12.55 -24.87 4.44
CA MET A 370 -13.11 -25.53 5.61
C MET A 370 -14.27 -26.45 5.22
N LYS A 371 -14.46 -27.53 5.98
CA LYS A 371 -15.67 -28.36 5.83
C LYS A 371 -16.85 -27.66 6.50
N LEU A 372 -17.92 -27.53 5.77
CA LEU A 372 -19.21 -27.14 6.34
C LEU A 372 -19.94 -28.38 6.86
N ASP A 373 -19.97 -29.45 6.05
CA ASP A 373 -20.49 -30.78 6.39
C ASP A 373 -19.74 -31.87 5.58
N ASP A 374 -20.33 -33.07 5.47
CA ASP A 374 -19.72 -34.20 4.74
C ASP A 374 -19.71 -34.03 3.22
N SER A 375 -20.53 -33.10 2.68
CA SER A 375 -20.73 -32.89 1.25
C SER A 375 -20.33 -31.50 0.76
N GLN A 376 -20.20 -30.52 1.66
CA GLN A 376 -19.96 -29.14 1.30
C GLN A 376 -18.68 -28.60 1.95
N VAL A 377 -17.94 -27.86 1.17
CA VAL A 377 -16.74 -27.13 1.58
C VAL A 377 -16.95 -25.64 1.32
N ILE A 378 -16.55 -24.79 2.24
CA ILE A 378 -16.47 -23.37 2.01
C ILE A 378 -15.05 -23.02 1.70
N VAL A 379 -14.85 -22.28 0.62
CA VAL A 379 -13.56 -21.81 0.17
C VAL A 379 -13.51 -20.29 0.27
N LEU A 380 -12.48 -19.78 0.91
CA LEU A 380 -12.06 -18.40 0.86
C LEU A 380 -10.90 -18.29 -0.12
N TYR A 381 -11.15 -17.64 -1.23
CA TYR A 381 -10.15 -17.27 -2.22
C TYR A 381 -9.78 -15.81 -2.07
N MET A 382 -8.51 -15.49 -2.21
CA MET A 382 -8.00 -14.12 -2.21
C MET A 382 -6.97 -13.96 -3.34
N GLY A 383 -7.26 -13.08 -4.30
CA GLY A 383 -6.39 -12.77 -5.43
C GLY A 383 -5.50 -11.58 -5.12
N PHE A 384 -4.24 -11.63 -5.57
CA PHE A 384 -3.25 -10.57 -5.37
C PHE A 384 -2.66 -10.14 -6.70
N THR A 385 -2.68 -8.84 -6.92
CA THR A 385 -1.99 -8.19 -8.03
C THR A 385 -0.85 -7.36 -7.45
N GLN A 386 0.37 -7.53 -7.99
CA GLN A 386 1.59 -6.91 -7.46
C GLN A 386 1.80 -7.19 -5.94
N MET A 387 1.42 -8.41 -5.50
CA MET A 387 1.47 -8.83 -4.09
C MET A 387 0.54 -8.06 -3.14
N TYR A 388 -0.43 -7.30 -3.67
CA TYR A 388 -1.48 -6.65 -2.90
C TYR A 388 -2.85 -7.26 -3.23
N LEU A 389 -3.67 -7.41 -2.20
CA LEU A 389 -4.99 -8.01 -2.32
C LEU A 389 -5.89 -7.21 -3.27
N SER A 390 -6.34 -7.85 -4.33
CA SER A 390 -7.21 -7.26 -5.36
C SER A 390 -8.66 -7.70 -5.24
N ASP A 391 -8.89 -8.92 -4.74
CA ASP A 391 -10.23 -9.47 -4.59
C ASP A 391 -10.30 -10.53 -3.47
N ILE A 392 -11.47 -10.65 -2.86
CA ILE A 392 -11.81 -11.64 -1.84
C ILE A 392 -13.08 -12.33 -2.29
N THR A 393 -13.06 -13.63 -2.43
CA THR A 393 -14.26 -14.41 -2.79
C THR A 393 -14.48 -15.54 -1.80
N LEU A 394 -15.65 -15.57 -1.17
CA LEU A 394 -16.17 -16.74 -0.45
C LEU A 394 -17.16 -17.48 -1.33
N TYR A 395 -17.04 -18.80 -1.41
CA TYR A 395 -18.01 -19.62 -2.13
C TYR A 395 -18.18 -21.01 -1.53
N VAL A 396 -19.33 -21.61 -1.82
CA VAL A 396 -19.63 -23.01 -1.46
C VAL A 396 -19.18 -23.89 -2.62
N ASP A 397 -18.31 -24.87 -2.32
CA ASP A 397 -17.88 -25.92 -3.24
C ASP A 397 -18.50 -27.23 -2.78
N GLY A 398 -19.38 -27.81 -3.61
CA GLY A 398 -20.16 -28.97 -3.22
C GLY A 398 -20.60 -29.89 -4.33
#